data_bbfd06f3df19b6702e54043c5d84154a
#
_entry.id   bbfd06f3df19b6702e54043c5d84154a
#
_cell.length_a   1.000
_cell.length_b   1.000
_cell.length_c   1.000
_cell.angle_alpha   90.00
_cell.angle_beta   90.00
_cell.angle_gamma   90.00
#
_symmetry.space_group_name_H-M   'P 1'
#
loop_
_entity.id
_entity.type
_entity.pdbx_description
1 polymer ?
#
loop_
_entity_poly.entity_id
_entity_poly.type
_entity_poly.pdbx_seq_one_letter_code
_entity_poly.pdbx_strand_id
1 'polypeptide(L)'
;MVNDLKELMRENVAAPPPDHLDLGAIVGAGHRRLRGRRVAAAGVAAVVVTGVVASTFVAWPHAADDAGASDRPPTPDAPVLRLADAQQAVEGRDYELLATYTNDNLEGDNGQYFDGVTDDGQILFRDGPRADQLYPRLALLDPATGEKDWLPNLHVGQNQTWPVELGTDNLVLLSAGYDDTGMEAHLRAHVFDRATRQWRTMAWPTLPTLEFPYGVVAPDGRLYVSVLASQGQPPEGGWPMGPDGEADDADAEGSTYHLWSVSLTDESDVRDEGMTVGSFAFTDRSMVWTDSTGGHAGLVHVRDLATGEEHSFDPLAGKKCNLLSFGATDDRVVMGQYCGTYAGGVRDDRVQILTTDGDQVVTLQDNGIDGSIRIAGGTGDLVSVSSYEHDQGGSYVYDLATDRFLRLSTTVSQWALGGPTPDGQLLWDTSTNHRRGATQLLGRFLP
;
A
#
# COMPACT_ATOMS: atom_id res chain seq x y z
N MET A 1 44.09 -22.35 -9.70
CA MET A 1 43.00 -21.65 -9.05
C MET A 1 41.66 -21.68 -9.82
N VAL A 2 41.59 -21.51 -11.14
CA VAL A 2 40.29 -21.58 -11.87
C VAL A 2 39.85 -23.03 -12.12
N ASN A 3 40.77 -23.98 -12.15
CA ASN A 3 40.45 -25.41 -12.35
C ASN A 3 39.91 -26.09 -11.09
N ASP A 4 40.32 -25.64 -9.90
CA ASP A 4 39.85 -26.14 -8.61
C ASP A 4 38.37 -25.81 -8.35
N LEU A 5 37.92 -24.60 -8.76
CA LEU A 5 36.52 -24.20 -8.62
C LEU A 5 35.59 -25.02 -9.55
N LYS A 6 36.06 -25.37 -10.75
CA LYS A 6 35.32 -26.23 -11.69
C LYS A 6 35.21 -27.66 -11.21
N GLU A 7 36.23 -28.16 -10.53
CA GLU A 7 36.26 -29.51 -9.95
C GLU A 7 35.37 -29.58 -8.70
N LEU A 8 35.41 -28.57 -7.84
CA LEU A 8 34.50 -28.41 -6.66
C LEU A 8 33.02 -28.30 -7.08
N MET A 9 32.73 -27.59 -8.16
CA MET A 9 31.38 -27.53 -8.72
C MET A 9 30.92 -28.87 -9.32
N ARG A 10 31.82 -29.64 -9.93
CA ARG A 10 31.49 -30.98 -10.47
C ARG A 10 31.24 -31.98 -9.36
N GLU A 11 32.01 -31.98 -8.29
CA GLU A 11 31.82 -32.87 -7.14
C GLU A 11 30.50 -32.60 -6.40
N ASN A 12 30.06 -31.36 -6.31
CA ASN A 12 28.76 -31.01 -5.69
C ASN A 12 27.54 -31.27 -6.58
N VAL A 13 27.71 -31.47 -7.89
CA VAL A 13 26.61 -31.79 -8.83
C VAL A 13 26.50 -33.30 -9.10
N ALA A 14 27.48 -34.10 -8.66
CA ALA A 14 27.55 -35.56 -8.95
C ALA A 14 26.65 -36.42 -8.05
N ALA A 15 26.05 -35.88 -7.00
CA ALA A 15 25.03 -36.57 -6.21
C ALA A 15 23.66 -35.90 -6.46
N PRO A 16 22.71 -36.60 -7.11
CA PRO A 16 21.35 -36.08 -7.18
C PRO A 16 20.83 -35.88 -5.74
N PRO A 17 20.15 -34.77 -5.43
CA PRO A 17 19.53 -34.61 -4.14
C PRO A 17 18.56 -35.76 -3.88
N PRO A 18 18.48 -36.27 -2.63
CA PRO A 18 17.59 -37.36 -2.32
C PRO A 18 16.16 -37.05 -2.76
N ASP A 19 15.52 -38.01 -3.44
CA ASP A 19 14.17 -37.93 -4.04
C ASP A 19 13.02 -37.60 -3.04
N HIS A 20 13.34 -37.16 -1.83
CA HIS A 20 12.38 -36.90 -0.74
C HIS A 20 12.29 -35.42 -0.35
N LEU A 21 12.92 -34.52 -1.10
CA LEU A 21 12.71 -33.08 -0.88
C LEU A 21 11.37 -32.69 -1.48
N ASP A 22 10.35 -32.60 -0.64
CA ASP A 22 9.08 -31.98 -1.01
C ASP A 22 9.30 -30.47 -1.24
N LEU A 23 9.59 -30.15 -2.51
CA LEU A 23 9.79 -28.76 -2.95
C LEU A 23 8.55 -27.90 -2.66
N GLY A 24 7.34 -28.51 -2.66
CA GLY A 24 6.10 -27.84 -2.28
C GLY A 24 6.11 -27.42 -0.81
N ALA A 25 6.58 -28.33 0.09
CA ALA A 25 6.72 -28.02 1.51
C ALA A 25 7.82 -26.98 1.79
N ILE A 26 8.94 -27.02 1.06
CA ILE A 26 10.03 -26.05 1.21
C ILE A 26 9.64 -24.68 0.67
N VAL A 27 9.00 -24.63 -0.48
CA VAL A 27 8.43 -23.39 -1.04
C VAL A 27 7.33 -22.87 -0.13
N GLY A 28 6.43 -23.72 0.35
CA GLY A 28 5.39 -23.36 1.32
C GLY A 28 5.93 -22.89 2.66
N ALA A 29 7.05 -23.43 3.15
CA ALA A 29 7.73 -22.96 4.36
C ALA A 29 8.48 -21.63 4.11
N GLY A 30 9.07 -21.45 2.93
CA GLY A 30 9.68 -20.19 2.49
C GLY A 30 8.66 -19.07 2.37
N HIS A 31 7.53 -19.37 1.74
CA HIS A 31 6.40 -18.43 1.62
C HIS A 31 5.78 -18.09 2.99
N ARG A 32 5.66 -19.06 3.89
CA ARG A 32 5.22 -18.81 5.29
C ARG A 32 6.19 -17.91 6.06
N ARG A 33 7.51 -18.12 5.93
CA ARG A 33 8.51 -17.24 6.56
C ARG A 33 8.54 -15.84 5.96
N LEU A 34 8.32 -15.72 4.65
CA LEU A 34 8.19 -14.42 3.98
C LEU A 34 6.87 -13.72 4.37
N ARG A 35 5.77 -14.45 4.56
CA ARG A 35 4.49 -13.91 5.06
C ARG A 35 4.61 -13.47 6.51
N GLY A 36 5.15 -14.29 7.40
CA GLY A 36 5.36 -13.90 8.81
C GLY A 36 6.30 -12.68 8.96
N ARG A 37 7.31 -12.53 8.10
CA ARG A 37 8.15 -11.32 8.07
C ARG A 37 7.44 -10.12 7.43
N ARG A 38 6.51 -10.35 6.49
CA ARG A 38 5.74 -9.29 5.82
C ARG A 38 4.57 -8.79 6.65
N VAL A 39 3.95 -9.61 7.47
CA VAL A 39 2.91 -9.19 8.41
C VAL A 39 3.51 -8.32 9.51
N ALA A 40 4.70 -8.65 10.03
CA ALA A 40 5.46 -7.76 10.90
C ALA A 40 5.94 -6.47 10.18
N ALA A 41 5.98 -6.49 8.83
CA ALA A 41 6.43 -5.39 7.99
C ALA A 41 5.27 -4.63 7.31
N ALA A 42 4.04 -5.14 7.35
CA ALA A 42 2.88 -4.55 6.66
C ALA A 42 2.34 -3.28 7.33
N GLY A 43 2.92 -2.86 8.44
CA GLY A 43 2.50 -1.65 9.14
C GLY A 43 2.70 -0.35 8.37
N VAL A 44 3.38 -0.32 7.22
CA VAL A 44 3.63 0.94 6.50
C VAL A 44 3.65 0.77 4.97
N ALA A 45 3.38 -0.39 4.42
CA ALA A 45 3.44 -0.58 2.98
C ALA A 45 2.05 -0.76 2.35
N ALA A 46 1.14 0.17 2.61
CA ALA A 46 -0.06 0.31 1.78
C ALA A 46 0.23 1.02 0.44
N VAL A 47 1.50 1.23 0.11
CA VAL A 47 1.90 1.68 -1.23
C VAL A 47 3.00 0.77 -1.73
N VAL A 48 2.60 -0.15 -2.64
CA VAL A 48 3.46 -0.78 -3.64
C VAL A 48 4.66 -1.56 -3.09
N VAL A 49 4.49 -2.83 -2.84
CA VAL A 49 5.19 -3.92 -3.52
C VAL A 49 4.46 -5.21 -3.21
N THR A 50 3.58 -5.60 -4.06
CA THR A 50 3.05 -6.96 -4.09
C THR A 50 4.12 -7.91 -4.61
N GLY A 51 4.86 -8.47 -3.70
CA GLY A 51 5.55 -9.70 -4.00
C GLY A 51 4.50 -10.82 -4.08
N VAL A 52 4.50 -11.49 -5.20
CA VAL A 52 3.76 -12.69 -5.56
C VAL A 52 3.41 -13.58 -4.36
N VAL A 53 2.12 -13.75 -4.11
CA VAL A 53 1.58 -14.83 -3.30
C VAL A 53 0.59 -15.62 -4.13
N ALA A 54 1.06 -16.70 -4.74
CA ALA A 54 0.18 -17.73 -5.23
C ALA A 54 -0.40 -18.46 -4.02
N SER A 55 -1.58 -18.07 -3.55
CA SER A 55 -2.35 -18.84 -2.60
C SER A 55 -3.21 -19.85 -3.37
N THR A 56 -2.87 -21.12 -3.24
CA THR A 56 -3.78 -22.21 -3.58
C THR A 56 -4.87 -22.22 -2.52
N PHE A 57 -6.02 -21.62 -2.81
CA PHE A 57 -7.19 -21.71 -1.97
C PHE A 57 -7.80 -23.11 -2.09
N VAL A 58 -7.82 -23.82 -0.99
CA VAL A 58 -8.72 -24.97 -0.82
C VAL A 58 -10.06 -24.40 -0.41
N ALA A 59 -11.07 -24.57 -1.25
CA ALA A 59 -12.43 -24.19 -0.94
C ALA A 59 -12.94 -25.02 0.27
N TRP A 60 -13.17 -24.36 1.38
CA TRP A 60 -13.84 -24.95 2.53
C TRP A 60 -15.31 -24.54 2.52
N PRO A 61 -16.24 -25.45 2.86
CA PRO A 61 -17.65 -25.12 2.92
C PRO A 61 -17.90 -24.09 4.04
N HIS A 62 -18.46 -22.94 3.66
CA HIS A 62 -18.92 -21.95 4.62
C HIS A 62 -20.08 -22.53 5.44
N ALA A 63 -19.81 -22.94 6.65
CA ALA A 63 -20.85 -23.07 7.66
C ALA A 63 -21.00 -21.67 8.28
N ALA A 64 -22.07 -20.98 7.92
CA ALA A 64 -22.50 -19.78 8.63
C ALA A 64 -23.04 -20.21 9.99
N ASP A 65 -22.13 -20.41 10.94
CA ASP A 65 -22.52 -20.62 12.33
C ASP A 65 -22.06 -19.40 13.13
N ASP A 66 -23.02 -18.85 13.88
CA ASP A 66 -22.84 -17.81 14.90
C ASP A 66 -21.63 -18.12 15.79
N ALA A 67 -20.44 -17.75 15.37
CA ALA A 67 -19.32 -17.57 16.27
C ALA A 67 -19.76 -16.50 17.28
N GLY A 68 -19.84 -16.89 18.55
CA GLY A 68 -20.47 -16.09 19.58
C GLY A 68 -20.00 -14.64 19.54
N ALA A 69 -20.95 -13.74 19.51
CA ALA A 69 -20.75 -12.27 19.38
C ALA A 69 -19.80 -11.68 20.45
N SER A 70 -19.37 -12.46 21.42
CA SER A 70 -18.47 -12.05 22.50
C SER A 70 -16.99 -11.96 22.13
N ASP A 71 -16.56 -12.63 21.03
CA ASP A 71 -15.14 -12.69 20.64
C ASP A 71 -14.77 -11.71 19.53
N ARG A 72 -15.75 -11.02 18.94
CA ARG A 72 -15.52 -10.03 17.90
C ARG A 72 -15.30 -8.64 18.49
N PRO A 73 -14.41 -7.83 17.88
CA PRO A 73 -14.31 -6.42 18.24
C PRO A 73 -15.66 -5.73 18.05
N PRO A 74 -15.97 -4.70 18.85
CA PRO A 74 -17.21 -3.96 18.72
C PRO A 74 -17.34 -3.39 17.31
N THR A 75 -18.50 -3.59 16.68
CA THR A 75 -18.81 -2.93 15.42
C THR A 75 -19.05 -1.43 15.71
N PRO A 76 -18.43 -0.52 14.95
CA PRO A 76 -18.71 0.90 15.11
C PRO A 76 -20.21 1.23 14.96
N ASP A 77 -20.68 2.28 15.62
CA ASP A 77 -22.10 2.71 15.57
C ASP A 77 -22.56 3.25 14.22
N ALA A 78 -21.66 3.32 13.22
CA ALA A 78 -21.95 3.74 11.85
C ALA A 78 -22.64 2.64 11.03
N PRO A 79 -23.29 2.98 9.90
CA PRO A 79 -23.76 2.00 8.93
C PRO A 79 -22.63 1.05 8.51
N VAL A 80 -22.92 -0.24 8.50
CA VAL A 80 -22.00 -1.28 8.03
C VAL A 80 -22.45 -1.73 6.67
N LEU A 81 -21.59 -1.56 5.65
CA LEU A 81 -21.81 -2.03 4.31
C LEU A 81 -20.94 -3.27 4.05
N ARG A 82 -21.52 -4.25 3.36
CA ARG A 82 -20.84 -5.45 2.89
C ARG A 82 -20.47 -5.28 1.41
N LEU A 83 -19.51 -6.06 0.91
CA LEU A 83 -19.18 -6.04 -0.52
C LEU A 83 -20.40 -6.34 -1.40
N ALA A 84 -21.35 -7.15 -0.91
CA ALA A 84 -22.62 -7.45 -1.58
C ALA A 84 -23.55 -6.23 -1.73
N ASP A 85 -23.38 -5.19 -0.93
CA ASP A 85 -24.18 -3.96 -0.99
C ASP A 85 -23.68 -3.02 -2.11
N ALA A 86 -22.46 -3.27 -2.64
CA ALA A 86 -21.91 -2.46 -3.69
C ALA A 86 -22.72 -2.59 -4.99
N GLN A 87 -23.06 -1.45 -5.57
CA GLN A 87 -23.71 -1.40 -6.88
C GLN A 87 -22.66 -1.59 -7.99
N GLN A 88 -23.02 -2.31 -9.06
CA GLN A 88 -22.13 -2.43 -10.21
C GLN A 88 -21.97 -1.06 -10.87
N ALA A 89 -20.72 -0.56 -10.92
CA ALA A 89 -20.40 0.67 -11.61
C ALA A 89 -20.63 0.54 -13.11
N VAL A 90 -21.14 1.59 -13.73
CA VAL A 90 -21.46 1.66 -15.16
C VAL A 90 -20.76 2.87 -15.78
N GLU A 91 -19.92 2.62 -16.79
CA GLU A 91 -19.29 3.68 -17.57
C GLU A 91 -20.34 4.59 -18.21
N GLY A 92 -20.10 5.90 -18.18
CA GLY A 92 -21.03 6.93 -18.67
C GLY A 92 -22.14 7.30 -17.70
N ARG A 93 -22.32 6.55 -16.58
CA ARG A 93 -23.25 6.90 -15.50
C ARG A 93 -22.51 7.23 -14.20
N ASP A 94 -21.60 6.37 -13.79
CA ASP A 94 -20.90 6.48 -12.51
C ASP A 94 -19.46 6.99 -12.68
N TYR A 95 -18.85 6.70 -13.82
CA TYR A 95 -17.52 7.18 -14.17
C TYR A 95 -17.36 7.33 -15.69
N GLU A 96 -16.37 8.10 -16.09
CA GLU A 96 -15.86 8.22 -17.46
C GLU A 96 -14.48 7.57 -17.52
N LEU A 97 -14.26 6.67 -18.48
CA LEU A 97 -12.98 6.02 -18.69
C LEU A 97 -12.02 6.99 -19.42
N LEU A 98 -10.92 7.36 -18.78
CA LEU A 98 -9.92 8.27 -19.33
C LEU A 98 -8.81 7.53 -20.07
N ALA A 99 -8.36 6.39 -19.51
CA ALA A 99 -7.29 5.60 -20.14
C ALA A 99 -7.40 4.12 -19.72
N THR A 100 -6.85 3.28 -20.59
CA THR A 100 -6.72 1.83 -20.35
C THR A 100 -5.36 1.36 -20.84
N TYR A 101 -4.73 0.48 -20.06
CA TYR A 101 -3.51 -0.20 -20.45
C TYR A 101 -3.52 -1.65 -20.03
N THR A 102 -3.27 -2.56 -20.97
CA THR A 102 -3.20 -4.00 -20.70
C THR A 102 -1.78 -4.50 -20.84
N ASN A 103 -1.30 -5.20 -19.83
CA ASN A 103 -0.06 -5.94 -19.85
C ASN A 103 -0.34 -7.40 -19.45
N ASP A 104 -0.26 -8.30 -20.41
CA ASP A 104 -0.59 -9.72 -20.22
C ASP A 104 0.50 -10.53 -19.53
N ASN A 105 1.66 -9.95 -19.24
CA ASN A 105 2.81 -10.65 -18.70
C ASN A 105 3.63 -9.83 -17.71
N LEU A 106 2.98 -9.33 -16.67
CA LEU A 106 3.65 -8.62 -15.58
C LEU A 106 4.61 -9.52 -14.77
N GLU A 107 4.35 -10.83 -14.71
CA GLU A 107 5.24 -11.78 -14.04
C GLU A 107 6.57 -12.02 -14.78
N GLY A 108 6.59 -11.79 -16.07
CA GLY A 108 7.70 -12.16 -16.93
C GLY A 108 8.60 -11.01 -17.29
N ASP A 109 9.29 -10.37 -16.33
CA ASP A 109 10.28 -9.31 -16.60
C ASP A 109 9.75 -8.16 -17.48
N ASN A 110 8.46 -7.86 -17.38
CA ASN A 110 7.78 -6.83 -18.19
C ASN A 110 7.03 -5.84 -17.30
N GLY A 111 7.76 -4.97 -16.60
CA GLY A 111 7.22 -3.99 -15.67
C GLY A 111 6.56 -2.77 -16.33
N GLN A 112 5.67 -2.96 -17.30
CA GLN A 112 4.95 -1.86 -17.94
C GLN A 112 3.60 -1.63 -17.28
N TYR A 113 3.38 -0.42 -16.72
CA TYR A 113 2.13 -0.07 -16.05
C TYR A 113 1.98 1.44 -15.81
N PHE A 114 0.78 1.86 -15.43
CA PHE A 114 0.50 3.19 -14.90
C PHE A 114 0.96 3.27 -13.45
N ASP A 115 1.78 4.27 -13.15
CA ASP A 115 2.44 4.46 -11.85
C ASP A 115 1.86 5.66 -11.06
N GLY A 116 0.79 6.25 -11.55
CA GLY A 116 0.08 7.39 -10.97
C GLY A 116 -0.33 8.41 -12.02
N VAL A 117 -0.98 9.47 -11.58
CA VAL A 117 -1.49 10.55 -12.43
C VAL A 117 -1.08 11.89 -11.83
N THR A 118 -0.60 12.79 -12.68
CA THR A 118 -0.21 14.14 -12.28
C THR A 118 -1.45 15.02 -12.07
N ASP A 119 -1.31 16.10 -11.32
CA ASP A 119 -2.40 17.05 -11.06
C ASP A 119 -3.00 17.67 -12.32
N ASP A 120 -2.21 17.75 -13.41
CA ASP A 120 -2.69 18.19 -14.73
C ASP A 120 -3.19 17.03 -15.62
N GLY A 121 -3.34 15.83 -15.06
CA GLY A 121 -4.01 14.69 -15.68
C GLY A 121 -3.14 13.85 -16.61
N GLN A 122 -1.83 14.03 -16.64
CA GLN A 122 -0.94 13.13 -17.36
C GLN A 122 -0.63 11.88 -16.53
N ILE A 123 -0.49 10.75 -17.17
CA ILE A 123 -0.21 9.47 -16.50
C ILE A 123 1.30 9.26 -16.44
N LEU A 124 1.84 9.04 -15.24
CA LEU A 124 3.20 8.53 -15.12
C LEU A 124 3.22 7.08 -15.59
N PHE A 125 3.76 6.83 -16.77
CA PHE A 125 3.90 5.50 -17.34
C PHE A 125 5.28 4.94 -17.05
N ARG A 126 5.31 3.76 -16.46
CA ARG A 126 6.54 3.01 -16.19
C ARG A 126 6.77 1.96 -17.26
N ASP A 127 8.02 1.85 -17.74
CA ASP A 127 8.47 0.84 -18.68
C ASP A 127 9.74 0.17 -18.15
N GLY A 128 9.61 -1.00 -17.56
CA GLY A 128 10.68 -1.76 -16.93
C GLY A 128 10.68 -1.69 -15.39
N PRO A 129 11.64 -2.35 -14.71
CA PRO A 129 12.75 -3.09 -15.34
C PRO A 129 12.34 -4.34 -16.11
N ARG A 130 13.23 -4.84 -17.01
CA ARG A 130 13.12 -6.09 -17.76
C ARG A 130 14.47 -6.78 -17.79
N ALA A 131 14.51 -8.03 -18.28
CA ALA A 131 15.75 -8.81 -18.39
C ALA A 131 16.88 -8.09 -19.15
N ASP A 132 16.55 -7.30 -20.18
CA ASP A 132 17.47 -6.54 -21.00
C ASP A 132 17.55 -5.04 -20.64
N GLN A 133 16.74 -4.59 -19.68
CA GLN A 133 16.64 -3.18 -19.27
C GLN A 133 16.58 -3.11 -17.75
N LEU A 134 17.75 -2.93 -17.12
CA LEU A 134 17.89 -2.94 -15.66
C LEU A 134 17.19 -1.76 -14.96
N TYR A 135 17.01 -0.65 -15.67
CA TYR A 135 16.38 0.55 -15.11
C TYR A 135 15.05 0.82 -15.79
N PRO A 136 14.02 1.21 -15.02
CA PRO A 136 12.77 1.61 -15.63
C PRO A 136 12.97 2.89 -16.45
N ARG A 137 12.30 2.95 -17.60
CA ARG A 137 12.06 4.20 -18.30
C ARG A 137 10.73 4.76 -17.85
N LEU A 138 10.67 6.07 -17.73
CA LEU A 138 9.46 6.77 -17.33
C LEU A 138 9.00 7.69 -18.43
N ALA A 139 7.71 7.83 -18.61
CA ALA A 139 7.12 8.80 -19.53
C ALA A 139 5.91 9.47 -18.89
N LEU A 140 5.60 10.68 -19.30
CA LEU A 140 4.30 11.29 -19.11
C LEU A 140 3.44 10.92 -20.33
N LEU A 141 2.37 10.18 -20.08
CA LEU A 141 1.45 9.73 -21.11
C LEU A 141 0.20 10.62 -21.09
N ASP A 142 -0.12 11.22 -22.23
CA ASP A 142 -1.38 11.93 -22.41
C ASP A 142 -2.52 10.90 -22.56
N PRO A 143 -3.50 10.86 -21.65
CA PRO A 143 -4.57 9.88 -21.71
C PRO A 143 -5.49 10.05 -22.91
N ALA A 144 -5.61 11.27 -23.49
CA ALA A 144 -6.48 11.55 -24.62
C ALA A 144 -5.90 11.08 -25.95
N THR A 145 -4.58 11.17 -26.11
CA THR A 145 -3.88 10.85 -27.37
C THR A 145 -3.11 9.54 -27.33
N GLY A 146 -2.76 9.06 -26.11
CA GLY A 146 -1.86 7.94 -25.89
C GLY A 146 -0.39 8.25 -26.19
N GLU A 147 -0.05 9.51 -26.47
CA GLU A 147 1.32 9.95 -26.72
C GLU A 147 2.14 9.90 -25.43
N LYS A 148 3.38 9.40 -25.56
CA LYS A 148 4.32 9.29 -24.43
C LYS A 148 5.45 10.26 -24.57
N ASP A 149 5.53 11.24 -23.69
CA ASP A 149 6.68 12.10 -23.52
C ASP A 149 7.69 11.44 -22.58
N TRP A 150 8.74 10.85 -23.17
CA TRP A 150 9.76 10.12 -22.41
C TRP A 150 10.63 11.07 -21.59
N LEU A 151 10.70 10.79 -20.29
CA LEU A 151 11.55 11.51 -19.36
C LEU A 151 13.03 11.11 -19.56
N PRO A 152 13.99 11.98 -19.23
CA PRO A 152 15.40 11.61 -19.15
C PRO A 152 15.60 10.40 -18.24
N ASN A 153 16.56 9.54 -18.57
CA ASN A 153 16.82 8.34 -17.80
C ASN A 153 17.15 8.65 -16.34
N LEU A 154 16.43 8.01 -15.44
CA LEU A 154 16.72 8.02 -14.02
C LEU A 154 17.52 6.77 -13.65
N HIS A 155 18.78 6.93 -13.27
CA HIS A 155 19.68 5.83 -12.92
C HIS A 155 19.58 5.53 -11.41
N VAL A 156 18.67 4.64 -11.03
CA VAL A 156 18.42 4.25 -9.63
C VAL A 156 19.03 2.90 -9.22
N GLY A 157 19.79 2.28 -10.11
CA GLY A 157 20.29 0.93 -9.88
C GLY A 157 19.15 -0.10 -9.94
N GLN A 158 19.31 -1.20 -9.23
CA GLN A 158 18.25 -2.23 -9.10
C GLN A 158 17.14 -1.80 -8.13
N ASN A 159 17.23 -0.59 -7.57
CA ASN A 159 16.25 -0.08 -6.62
C ASN A 159 14.95 0.26 -7.34
N GLN A 160 13.84 -0.17 -6.76
CA GLN A 160 12.53 0.27 -7.21
C GLN A 160 12.32 1.73 -6.78
N THR A 161 11.62 2.46 -7.61
CA THR A 161 11.12 3.79 -7.28
C THR A 161 9.61 3.76 -7.16
N TRP A 162 9.05 4.62 -6.30
CA TRP A 162 7.62 4.84 -6.20
C TRP A 162 7.32 6.33 -6.14
N PRO A 163 6.25 6.78 -6.80
CA PRO A 163 5.85 8.18 -6.77
C PRO A 163 5.19 8.50 -5.43
N VAL A 164 5.51 9.68 -4.90
CA VAL A 164 4.88 10.23 -3.68
C VAL A 164 4.19 11.56 -3.94
N GLU A 165 4.62 12.28 -4.98
CA GLU A 165 3.98 13.49 -5.46
C GLU A 165 4.12 13.56 -6.98
N LEU A 166 3.02 13.86 -7.66
CA LEU A 166 2.96 14.01 -9.12
C LEU A 166 2.33 15.36 -9.47
N GLY A 167 3.03 16.43 -9.10
CA GLY A 167 2.57 17.80 -9.30
C GLY A 167 2.69 18.28 -10.76
N THR A 168 2.12 19.46 -11.01
CA THR A 168 2.23 20.15 -12.32
C THR A 168 3.64 20.61 -12.64
N ASP A 169 4.42 20.99 -11.63
CA ASP A 169 5.76 21.53 -11.79
C ASP A 169 6.86 20.49 -11.57
N ASN A 170 6.64 19.59 -10.60
CA ASN A 170 7.60 18.59 -10.17
C ASN A 170 6.96 17.22 -10.01
N LEU A 171 7.77 16.17 -10.26
CA LEU A 171 7.46 14.81 -9.85
C LEU A 171 8.45 14.39 -8.78
N VAL A 172 7.98 13.81 -7.68
CA VAL A 172 8.82 13.29 -6.61
C VAL A 172 8.66 11.79 -6.50
N LEU A 173 9.75 11.07 -6.77
CA LEU A 173 9.81 9.63 -6.62
C LEU A 173 10.81 9.29 -5.50
N LEU A 174 10.46 8.33 -4.67
CA LEU A 174 11.37 7.81 -3.66
C LEU A 174 12.04 6.52 -4.14
N SER A 175 13.20 6.24 -3.61
CA SER A 175 13.86 4.93 -3.70
C SER A 175 14.59 4.62 -2.41
N ALA A 176 14.79 3.33 -2.14
CA ALA A 176 15.60 2.86 -1.02
C ALA A 176 16.89 2.21 -1.53
N GLY A 177 18.02 2.63 -0.99
CA GLY A 177 19.28 1.91 -1.09
C GLY A 177 19.46 1.09 0.18
N TYR A 178 19.54 -0.24 0.05
CA TYR A 178 19.79 -1.10 1.20
C TYR A 178 21.28 -1.26 1.42
N ASP A 179 21.66 -1.39 2.69
CA ASP A 179 23.02 -1.77 3.08
C ASP A 179 23.34 -3.23 2.68
N ASP A 180 24.59 -3.66 2.91
CA ASP A 180 25.03 -5.02 2.60
C ASP A 180 24.27 -6.11 3.38
N THR A 181 23.60 -5.75 4.48
CA THR A 181 22.76 -6.67 5.27
C THR A 181 21.34 -6.79 4.71
N GLY A 182 20.91 -5.84 3.88
CA GLY A 182 19.57 -5.75 3.34
C GLY A 182 18.49 -5.37 4.37
N MET A 183 18.91 -4.91 5.56
CA MET A 183 18.00 -4.61 6.66
C MET A 183 17.80 -3.11 6.88
N GLU A 184 18.78 -2.30 6.52
CA GLU A 184 18.72 -0.84 6.69
C GLU A 184 18.64 -0.14 5.35
N ALA A 185 17.67 0.75 5.19
CA ALA A 185 17.45 1.48 3.96
C ALA A 185 17.89 2.95 4.10
N HIS A 186 18.66 3.40 3.14
CA HIS A 186 18.94 4.83 2.95
C HIS A 186 17.95 5.40 1.94
N LEU A 187 17.10 6.31 2.39
CA LEU A 187 16.13 6.95 1.53
C LEU A 187 16.78 7.92 0.56
N ARG A 188 16.27 7.94 -0.67
CA ARG A 188 16.58 8.95 -1.68
C ARG A 188 15.31 9.46 -2.30
N ALA A 189 15.26 10.75 -2.58
CA ALA A 189 14.21 11.33 -3.41
C ALA A 189 14.79 11.75 -4.77
N HIS A 190 14.03 11.48 -5.80
CA HIS A 190 14.33 11.88 -7.17
C HIS A 190 13.28 12.90 -7.58
N VAL A 191 13.69 14.16 -7.67
CA VAL A 191 12.82 15.28 -8.04
C VAL A 191 13.04 15.60 -9.50
N PHE A 192 11.99 15.45 -10.32
CA PHE A 192 12.00 15.85 -11.72
C PHE A 192 11.37 17.24 -11.85
N ASP A 193 12.13 18.20 -12.29
CA ASP A 193 11.65 19.53 -12.67
C ASP A 193 11.13 19.45 -14.12
N ARG A 194 9.82 19.63 -14.29
CA ARG A 194 9.14 19.49 -15.59
C ARG A 194 9.50 20.61 -16.56
N ALA A 195 9.79 21.81 -16.05
CA ALA A 195 10.15 22.96 -16.89
C ALA A 195 11.56 22.82 -17.49
N THR A 196 12.53 22.41 -16.68
CA THR A 196 13.92 22.21 -17.13
C THR A 196 14.19 20.82 -17.68
N ARG A 197 13.27 19.86 -17.42
CA ARG A 197 13.39 18.44 -17.77
C ARG A 197 14.63 17.77 -17.18
N GLN A 198 14.92 18.07 -15.93
CA GLN A 198 16.09 17.54 -15.25
C GLN A 198 15.71 16.82 -13.96
N TRP A 199 16.37 15.69 -13.72
CA TRP A 199 16.32 14.99 -12.44
C TRP A 199 17.36 15.55 -11.48
N ARG A 200 16.96 15.73 -10.22
CA ARG A 200 17.84 15.94 -9.10
C ARG A 200 17.60 14.81 -8.10
N THR A 201 18.65 14.13 -7.71
CA THR A 201 18.60 13.12 -6.65
C THR A 201 19.04 13.76 -5.34
N MET A 202 18.23 13.61 -4.31
CA MET A 202 18.47 14.07 -2.95
C MET A 202 18.77 12.87 -2.06
N ALA A 203 19.77 13.03 -1.17
CA ALA A 203 20.11 12.08 -0.12
C ALA A 203 20.47 12.85 1.15
N TRP A 204 20.09 12.32 2.28
CA TRP A 204 20.26 13.00 3.57
C TRP A 204 21.16 12.16 4.49
N PRO A 205 22.48 12.40 4.51
CA PRO A 205 23.42 11.57 5.27
C PRO A 205 23.18 11.56 6.78
N THR A 206 22.49 12.58 7.31
CA THR A 206 22.17 12.69 8.74
C THR A 206 20.78 12.15 9.10
N LEU A 207 19.98 11.78 8.12
CA LEU A 207 18.73 11.07 8.37
C LEU A 207 19.06 9.66 8.84
N PRO A 208 18.47 9.19 9.96
CA PRO A 208 18.64 7.80 10.37
C PRO A 208 18.21 6.82 9.27
N THR A 209 18.76 5.62 9.31
CA THR A 209 18.31 4.53 8.43
C THR A 209 16.88 4.15 8.72
N LEU A 210 16.14 3.75 7.67
CA LEU A 210 14.74 3.41 7.75
C LEU A 210 14.58 1.89 7.61
N GLU A 211 13.77 1.29 8.46
CA GLU A 211 13.36 -0.10 8.27
C GLU A 211 12.41 -0.20 7.06
N PHE A 212 11.51 0.78 6.92
CA PHE A 212 10.59 0.91 5.79
C PHE A 212 10.69 2.31 5.20
N PRO A 213 11.15 2.44 3.96
CA PRO A 213 11.33 3.73 3.31
C PRO A 213 9.98 4.26 2.81
N TYR A 214 9.16 4.75 3.71
CA TYR A 214 7.89 5.43 3.41
C TYR A 214 8.03 6.92 3.69
N GLY A 215 7.40 7.76 2.86
CA GLY A 215 7.39 9.19 3.06
C GLY A 215 6.21 9.86 2.39
N VAL A 216 5.81 11.00 2.93
CA VAL A 216 4.72 11.85 2.42
C VAL A 216 5.26 13.25 2.23
N VAL A 217 5.02 13.86 1.09
CA VAL A 217 5.29 15.29 0.88
C VAL A 217 4.12 16.06 1.49
N ALA A 218 4.43 16.91 2.45
CA ALA A 218 3.43 17.72 3.15
C ALA A 218 3.23 19.08 2.44
N PRO A 219 2.16 19.83 2.77
CA PRO A 219 1.86 21.12 2.14
C PRO A 219 2.97 22.17 2.30
N ASP A 220 3.84 22.03 3.28
CA ASP A 220 5.04 22.87 3.43
C ASP A 220 6.17 22.54 2.43
N GLY A 221 5.99 21.55 1.57
CA GLY A 221 6.96 21.10 0.57
C GLY A 221 8.10 20.25 1.13
N ARG A 222 8.01 19.80 2.39
CA ARG A 222 8.98 18.89 3.00
C ARG A 222 8.53 17.44 2.84
N LEU A 223 9.48 16.54 2.74
CA LEU A 223 9.22 15.12 2.81
C LEU A 223 9.28 14.66 4.28
N TYR A 224 8.16 14.16 4.79
CA TYR A 224 8.08 13.58 6.13
C TYR A 224 8.26 12.07 6.03
N VAL A 225 9.04 11.52 6.95
CA VAL A 225 9.41 10.10 7.01
C VAL A 225 9.36 9.58 8.43
N SER A 226 9.12 8.27 8.57
CA SER A 226 9.05 7.59 9.85
C SER A 226 10.30 6.74 10.10
N VAL A 227 10.94 6.92 11.26
CA VAL A 227 12.08 6.15 11.74
C VAL A 227 11.62 5.28 12.91
N LEU A 228 11.84 3.99 12.85
CA LEU A 228 11.40 3.06 13.90
C LEU A 228 11.85 3.50 15.29
N ALA A 229 10.90 3.70 16.20
CA ALA A 229 11.14 4.01 17.61
C ALA A 229 10.97 2.77 18.48
N SER A 230 9.88 2.02 18.28
CA SER A 230 9.60 0.77 18.97
C SER A 230 8.85 -0.18 18.04
N GLN A 231 9.32 -1.40 17.94
CA GLN A 231 8.66 -2.44 17.19
C GLN A 231 7.67 -3.17 18.11
N GLY A 232 6.44 -3.34 17.64
CA GLY A 232 5.47 -4.21 18.29
C GLY A 232 6.02 -5.63 18.41
N GLN A 233 5.91 -6.21 19.58
CA GLN A 233 6.48 -7.52 19.87
C GLN A 233 5.42 -8.62 19.78
N PRO A 234 5.70 -9.75 19.13
CA PRO A 234 4.85 -10.91 19.25
C PRO A 234 4.89 -11.44 20.68
N PRO A 235 3.83 -12.11 21.16
CA PRO A 235 3.84 -12.76 22.45
C PRO A 235 4.93 -13.82 22.55
N GLU A 236 5.34 -14.17 23.78
CA GLU A 236 6.34 -15.21 23.99
C GLU A 236 5.87 -16.55 23.37
N GLY A 237 6.68 -17.09 22.47
CA GLY A 237 6.34 -18.29 21.68
C GLY A 237 5.76 -18.00 20.31
N GLY A 238 5.65 -16.73 19.92
CA GLY A 238 5.09 -16.26 18.64
C GLY A 238 3.56 -16.13 18.67
N TRP A 239 3.01 -15.70 17.56
CA TRP A 239 1.56 -15.56 17.42
C TRP A 239 0.87 -16.92 17.39
N PRO A 240 -0.29 -17.08 18.08
CA PRO A 240 -1.11 -18.28 17.93
C PRO A 240 -1.45 -18.53 16.47
N MET A 241 -1.65 -19.79 16.10
CA MET A 241 -2.14 -20.11 14.76
C MET A 241 -3.67 -20.10 14.78
N GLY A 242 -4.25 -19.30 13.89
CA GLY A 242 -5.67 -19.29 13.62
C GLY A 242 -6.17 -20.59 12.96
N PRO A 243 -7.49 -20.79 12.89
CA PRO A 243 -8.09 -21.99 12.29
C PRO A 243 -7.82 -22.09 10.78
N ASP A 244 -7.46 -21.01 10.10
CA ASP A 244 -7.03 -20.93 8.71
C ASP A 244 -5.56 -21.31 8.50
N GLY A 245 -4.81 -21.53 9.59
CA GLY A 245 -3.39 -21.84 9.57
C GLY A 245 -2.50 -20.62 9.40
N GLU A 246 -3.03 -19.41 9.51
CA GLU A 246 -2.28 -18.16 9.59
C GLU A 246 -2.05 -17.75 11.04
N ALA A 247 -1.09 -16.86 11.28
CA ALA A 247 -0.86 -16.32 12.62
C ALA A 247 -2.03 -15.42 13.03
N ASP A 248 -2.58 -15.65 14.22
CA ASP A 248 -3.59 -14.77 14.82
C ASP A 248 -2.86 -13.66 15.58
N ASP A 249 -2.64 -12.55 14.90
CA ASP A 249 -1.96 -11.35 15.38
C ASP A 249 -2.93 -10.18 15.64
N ALA A 250 -4.22 -10.48 15.70
CA ALA A 250 -5.28 -9.48 15.88
C ALA A 250 -5.14 -8.65 17.18
N ASP A 251 -4.43 -9.17 18.19
CA ASP A 251 -4.10 -8.46 19.43
C ASP A 251 -2.67 -7.90 19.42
N ALA A 252 -2.06 -7.70 18.24
CA ALA A 252 -0.68 -7.23 18.13
C ALA A 252 -0.49 -5.86 18.79
N GLU A 253 0.58 -5.75 19.55
CA GLU A 253 1.08 -4.44 19.97
C GLU A 253 1.64 -3.71 18.74
N GLY A 254 1.15 -2.50 18.48
CA GLY A 254 1.56 -1.73 17.31
C GLY A 254 2.98 -1.19 17.42
N SER A 255 3.62 -0.97 16.28
CA SER A 255 4.90 -0.30 16.18
C SER A 255 4.73 1.22 16.23
N THR A 256 5.74 1.91 16.75
CA THR A 256 5.79 3.37 16.81
C THR A 256 7.05 3.90 16.14
N TYR A 257 6.98 5.12 15.63
CA TYR A 257 8.05 5.74 14.85
C TYR A 257 8.32 7.17 15.31
N HIS A 258 9.56 7.58 15.30
CA HIS A 258 9.93 8.99 15.37
C HIS A 258 9.67 9.64 14.01
N LEU A 259 8.98 10.77 14.00
CA LEU A 259 8.72 11.53 12.80
C LEU A 259 9.89 12.44 12.48
N TRP A 260 10.39 12.35 11.28
CA TRP A 260 11.45 13.21 10.75
C TRP A 260 10.94 13.94 9.52
N SER A 261 11.51 15.10 9.22
CA SER A 261 11.27 15.78 7.95
C SER A 261 12.58 16.20 7.28
N VAL A 262 12.58 16.18 5.96
CA VAL A 262 13.74 16.54 5.14
C VAL A 262 13.35 17.51 4.04
N SER A 263 14.25 18.43 3.69
CA SER A 263 14.04 19.33 2.58
C SER A 263 14.27 18.61 1.24
N LEU A 264 13.39 18.83 0.27
CA LEU A 264 13.58 18.38 -1.11
C LEU A 264 14.50 19.29 -1.93
N THR A 265 15.10 20.32 -1.30
CA THR A 265 15.98 21.29 -1.96
C THR A 265 17.36 21.43 -1.30
N ASP A 266 17.50 21.00 -0.04
CA ASP A 266 18.73 21.09 0.76
C ASP A 266 18.96 19.79 1.53
N GLU A 267 19.99 19.03 1.17
CA GLU A 267 20.34 17.76 1.80
C GLU A 267 20.82 17.91 3.26
N SER A 268 21.18 19.11 3.68
CA SER A 268 21.60 19.40 5.07
C SER A 268 20.42 19.75 5.99
N ASP A 269 19.25 20.08 5.45
CA ASP A 269 18.04 20.43 6.22
C ASP A 269 17.23 19.19 6.58
N VAL A 270 17.68 18.52 7.63
CA VAL A 270 17.05 17.34 8.25
C VAL A 270 16.58 17.72 9.64
N ARG A 271 15.34 17.40 9.99
CA ARG A 271 14.72 17.77 11.27
C ARG A 271 14.11 16.56 11.94
N ASP A 272 14.39 16.41 13.22
CA ASP A 272 13.61 15.58 14.13
C ASP A 272 12.41 16.42 14.57
N GLU A 273 11.18 15.98 14.25
CA GLU A 273 9.96 16.69 14.60
C GLU A 273 9.60 16.55 16.10
N GLY A 274 10.34 15.72 16.82
CA GLY A 274 10.15 15.50 18.26
C GLY A 274 8.84 14.78 18.58
N MET A 275 8.25 14.11 17.61
CA MET A 275 6.97 13.38 17.74
C MET A 275 7.17 11.89 17.56
N THR A 276 6.36 11.13 18.30
CA THR A 276 6.17 9.68 18.06
C THR A 276 4.81 9.47 17.43
N VAL A 277 4.78 8.72 16.34
CA VAL A 277 3.57 8.45 15.56
C VAL A 277 3.49 6.96 15.21
N GLY A 278 2.29 6.49 14.91
CA GLY A 278 2.09 5.24 14.19
C GLY A 278 2.09 5.48 12.68
N SER A 279 0.92 5.38 12.06
CA SER A 279 0.69 5.87 10.70
C SER A 279 0.39 7.36 10.72
N PHE A 280 0.72 8.06 9.62
CA PHE A 280 0.43 9.48 9.49
C PHE A 280 0.02 9.85 8.05
N ALA A 281 -0.72 10.93 7.92
CA ALA A 281 -1.12 11.52 6.66
C ALA A 281 -1.14 13.05 6.79
N PHE A 282 -0.99 13.74 5.67
CA PHE A 282 -1.19 15.16 5.56
C PHE A 282 -2.35 15.46 4.63
N THR A 283 -3.13 16.46 4.97
CA THR A 283 -4.12 17.11 4.11
C THR A 283 -3.66 18.54 3.85
N ASP A 284 -4.41 19.31 3.07
CA ASP A 284 -4.08 20.72 2.85
C ASP A 284 -4.11 21.54 4.15
N ARG A 285 -4.87 21.09 5.16
CA ARG A 285 -5.09 21.83 6.41
C ARG A 285 -4.54 21.17 7.64
N SER A 286 -4.38 19.86 7.61
CA SER A 286 -4.12 19.10 8.83
C SER A 286 -3.02 18.06 8.66
N MET A 287 -2.34 17.79 9.76
CA MET A 287 -1.62 16.54 9.96
C MET A 287 -2.48 15.60 10.80
N VAL A 288 -2.64 14.37 10.36
CA VAL A 288 -3.41 13.32 11.06
C VAL A 288 -2.51 12.12 11.31
N TRP A 289 -2.53 11.56 12.53
CA TRP A 289 -1.71 10.39 12.85
C TRP A 289 -2.35 9.53 13.93
N THR A 290 -1.85 8.30 14.06
CA THR A 290 -2.24 7.34 15.12
C THR A 290 -1.12 7.16 16.14
N ASP A 291 -1.44 6.65 17.33
CA ASP A 291 -0.42 6.34 18.35
C ASP A 291 0.54 5.24 17.88
N SER A 292 0.03 4.24 17.18
CA SER A 292 0.83 3.11 16.66
C SER A 292 0.23 2.55 15.37
N THR A 293 0.97 1.65 14.71
CA THR A 293 0.55 0.99 13.45
C THR A 293 1.08 -0.44 13.38
N GLY A 294 0.55 -1.26 12.45
CA GLY A 294 0.91 -2.67 12.35
C GLY A 294 0.46 -3.51 13.56
N GLY A 295 -0.51 -3.00 14.29
CA GLY A 295 -1.13 -3.51 15.48
C GLY A 295 -2.29 -2.60 15.87
N HIS A 296 -2.62 -2.52 17.15
CA HIS A 296 -3.65 -1.62 17.65
C HIS A 296 -3.29 -0.16 17.37
N ALA A 297 -4.18 0.60 16.75
CA ALA A 297 -3.90 1.98 16.32
C ALA A 297 -3.73 3.00 17.46
N GLY A 298 -4.37 2.77 18.61
CA GLY A 298 -4.49 3.77 19.66
C GLY A 298 -5.48 4.89 19.30
N LEU A 299 -5.18 6.10 19.74
CA LEU A 299 -5.94 7.29 19.36
C LEU A 299 -5.57 7.77 17.96
N VAL A 300 -6.51 8.45 17.33
CA VAL A 300 -6.24 9.30 16.16
C VAL A 300 -6.08 10.73 16.65
N HIS A 301 -5.04 11.39 16.19
CA HIS A 301 -4.73 12.80 16.48
C HIS A 301 -4.87 13.62 15.22
N VAL A 302 -5.36 14.82 15.36
CA VAL A 302 -5.52 15.80 14.28
C VAL A 302 -4.92 17.12 14.74
N ARG A 303 -3.99 17.66 13.95
CA ARG A 303 -3.39 18.99 14.19
C ARG A 303 -3.66 19.89 13.00
N ASP A 304 -4.29 21.01 13.23
CA ASP A 304 -4.43 22.07 12.24
C ASP A 304 -3.07 22.71 11.94
N LEU A 305 -2.67 22.73 10.66
CA LEU A 305 -1.35 23.21 10.24
C LEU A 305 -1.21 24.74 10.35
N ALA A 306 -2.31 25.49 10.29
CA ALA A 306 -2.29 26.96 10.34
C ALA A 306 -2.25 27.48 11.77
N THR A 307 -3.00 26.84 12.68
CA THR A 307 -3.13 27.30 14.08
C THR A 307 -2.25 26.53 15.04
N GLY A 308 -1.87 25.29 14.70
CA GLY A 308 -1.20 24.33 15.57
C GLY A 308 -2.12 23.73 16.64
N GLU A 309 -3.43 24.00 16.59
CA GLU A 309 -4.40 23.39 17.51
C GLU A 309 -4.47 21.88 17.25
N GLU A 310 -4.55 21.11 18.34
CA GLU A 310 -4.55 19.65 18.28
C GLU A 310 -5.71 19.09 19.11
N HIS A 311 -6.34 18.06 18.57
CA HIS A 311 -7.29 17.23 19.30
C HIS A 311 -7.07 15.75 18.98
N SER A 312 -7.70 14.88 19.75
CA SER A 312 -7.61 13.43 19.53
C SER A 312 -8.92 12.75 19.88
N PHE A 313 -9.15 11.59 19.26
CA PHE A 313 -10.32 10.76 19.50
C PHE A 313 -9.98 9.28 19.43
N ASP A 314 -10.80 8.44 20.08
CA ASP A 314 -10.76 7.01 19.97
C ASP A 314 -11.52 6.58 18.69
N PRO A 315 -10.87 5.95 17.70
CA PRO A 315 -11.55 5.52 16.49
C PRO A 315 -12.51 4.34 16.71
N LEU A 316 -12.57 3.78 17.92
CA LEU A 316 -13.36 2.60 18.29
C LEU A 316 -13.04 1.37 17.42
N ALA A 317 -11.80 1.26 16.97
CA ALA A 317 -11.34 0.17 16.12
C ALA A 317 -11.39 -1.20 16.83
N GLY A 318 -11.40 -1.20 18.16
CA GLY A 318 -11.32 -2.43 18.96
C GLY A 318 -9.88 -2.94 19.10
N LYS A 319 -9.63 -3.69 20.16
CA LYS A 319 -8.28 -4.20 20.50
C LYS A 319 -7.77 -5.28 19.53
N LYS A 320 -8.68 -5.91 18.81
CA LYS A 320 -8.36 -7.03 17.90
C LYS A 320 -8.26 -6.61 16.42
N CYS A 321 -8.11 -5.33 16.16
CA CYS A 321 -7.97 -4.83 14.80
C CYS A 321 -6.61 -4.18 14.62
N ASN A 322 -5.80 -4.79 13.74
CA ASN A 322 -4.51 -4.25 13.35
C ASN A 322 -4.70 -3.20 12.27
N LEU A 323 -4.11 -2.04 12.47
CA LEU A 323 -4.08 -0.99 11.45
C LEU A 323 -3.11 -1.39 10.34
N LEU A 324 -3.62 -1.55 9.11
CA LEU A 324 -2.84 -1.91 7.92
C LEU A 324 -2.64 -0.74 6.97
N SER A 325 -3.64 0.12 6.84
CA SER A 325 -3.58 1.31 6.00
C SER A 325 -4.25 2.49 6.69
N PHE A 326 -3.74 3.67 6.39
CA PHE A 326 -4.20 4.92 7.00
C PHE A 326 -4.11 6.05 5.99
N GLY A 327 -5.11 6.90 5.96
CA GLY A 327 -5.13 8.09 5.15
C GLY A 327 -6.16 9.09 5.67
N ALA A 328 -6.06 10.33 5.22
CA ALA A 328 -6.98 11.39 5.62
C ALA A 328 -7.28 12.33 4.46
N THR A 329 -8.45 12.95 4.50
CA THR A 329 -8.80 14.15 3.75
C THR A 329 -9.01 15.30 4.76
N ASP A 330 -9.36 16.50 4.29
CA ASP A 330 -9.61 17.63 5.20
C ASP A 330 -10.73 17.40 6.21
N ASP A 331 -11.63 16.47 5.94
CA ASP A 331 -12.79 16.20 6.79
C ASP A 331 -13.02 14.70 7.09
N ARG A 332 -12.16 13.81 6.59
CA ARG A 332 -12.28 12.34 6.78
C ARG A 332 -10.97 11.70 7.17
N VAL A 333 -11.09 10.65 7.96
CA VAL A 333 -10.02 9.69 8.26
C VAL A 333 -10.45 8.31 7.76
N VAL A 334 -9.55 7.60 7.09
CA VAL A 334 -9.78 6.27 6.54
C VAL A 334 -8.77 5.30 7.13
N MET A 335 -9.26 4.22 7.74
CA MET A 335 -8.47 3.20 8.41
C MET A 335 -8.79 1.82 7.81
N GLY A 336 -7.83 1.21 7.12
CA GLY A 336 -7.93 -0.19 6.71
C GLY A 336 -7.39 -1.09 7.81
N GLN A 337 -8.16 -2.10 8.21
CA GLN A 337 -7.87 -2.90 9.40
C GLN A 337 -8.05 -4.40 9.11
N TYR A 338 -7.14 -5.18 9.67
CA TYR A 338 -7.27 -6.63 9.81
C TYR A 338 -7.71 -6.95 11.23
N CYS A 339 -8.89 -7.54 11.38
CA CYS A 339 -9.48 -7.80 12.68
C CYS A 339 -9.40 -9.29 13.10
N GLY A 340 -8.56 -10.07 12.45
CA GLY A 340 -8.25 -11.45 12.81
C GLY A 340 -9.25 -12.48 12.31
N THR A 341 -8.92 -13.74 12.55
CA THR A 341 -9.74 -14.91 12.22
C THR A 341 -10.32 -15.50 13.51
N TYR A 342 -11.63 -15.62 13.55
CA TYR A 342 -12.37 -16.11 14.72
C TYR A 342 -12.65 -17.62 14.67
N ALA A 343 -13.08 -18.19 15.80
CA ALA A 343 -13.57 -19.56 15.85
C ALA A 343 -14.66 -19.76 14.78
N GLY A 344 -14.44 -20.67 13.85
CA GLY A 344 -15.32 -20.87 12.67
C GLY A 344 -14.74 -20.34 11.36
N GLY A 345 -13.52 -19.78 11.36
CA GLY A 345 -12.81 -19.34 10.16
C GLY A 345 -13.35 -18.03 9.54
N VAL A 346 -14.08 -17.24 10.32
CA VAL A 346 -14.61 -15.94 9.87
C VAL A 346 -13.57 -14.87 10.11
N ARG A 347 -13.15 -14.17 9.05
CA ARG A 347 -12.35 -12.94 9.13
C ARG A 347 -13.29 -11.74 9.27
N ASP A 348 -12.81 -10.68 9.86
CA ASP A 348 -13.58 -9.46 10.09
C ASP A 348 -12.70 -8.25 9.72
N ASP A 349 -12.37 -8.16 8.44
CA ASP A 349 -11.56 -7.06 7.93
C ASP A 349 -12.44 -5.85 7.67
N ARG A 350 -11.91 -4.65 7.89
CA ARG A 350 -12.67 -3.40 7.84
C ARG A 350 -11.95 -2.30 7.09
N VAL A 351 -12.72 -1.47 6.43
CA VAL A 351 -12.34 -0.11 6.07
C VAL A 351 -13.27 0.83 6.81
N GLN A 352 -12.77 1.48 7.83
CA GLN A 352 -13.52 2.38 8.70
C GLN A 352 -13.30 3.82 8.25
N ILE A 353 -14.38 4.55 8.06
CA ILE A 353 -14.38 5.95 7.63
C ILE A 353 -15.00 6.79 8.73
N LEU A 354 -14.23 7.77 9.21
CA LEU A 354 -14.61 8.68 10.29
C LEU A 354 -14.50 10.12 9.79
N THR A 355 -15.15 11.05 10.49
CA THR A 355 -14.80 12.47 10.37
C THR A 355 -13.48 12.75 11.08
N THR A 356 -12.84 13.88 10.78
CA THR A 356 -11.68 14.36 11.54
C THR A 356 -12.01 14.71 13.00
N ASP A 357 -13.30 14.86 13.35
CA ASP A 357 -13.77 15.03 14.73
C ASP A 357 -14.03 13.69 15.46
N GLY A 358 -13.91 12.56 14.76
CA GLY A 358 -14.07 11.19 15.31
C GLY A 358 -15.46 10.59 15.16
N ASP A 359 -16.40 11.27 14.52
CA ASP A 359 -17.72 10.70 14.26
C ASP A 359 -17.63 9.60 13.21
N GLN A 360 -18.26 8.47 13.49
CA GLN A 360 -18.31 7.34 12.57
C GLN A 360 -19.20 7.68 11.36
N VAL A 361 -18.67 7.53 10.14
CA VAL A 361 -19.41 7.79 8.89
C VAL A 361 -19.97 6.49 8.33
N VAL A 362 -19.08 5.53 8.02
CA VAL A 362 -19.42 4.21 7.49
C VAL A 362 -18.31 3.23 7.79
N THR A 363 -18.66 1.97 7.93
CA THR A 363 -17.70 0.86 7.98
C THR A 363 -17.98 -0.08 6.81
N LEU A 364 -17.00 -0.26 5.94
CA LEU A 364 -17.02 -1.32 4.94
C LEU A 364 -16.39 -2.54 5.61
N GLN A 365 -17.14 -3.64 5.73
CA GLN A 365 -16.71 -4.79 6.52
C GLN A 365 -17.08 -6.08 5.81
N ASP A 366 -16.10 -6.86 5.47
CA ASP A 366 -16.31 -8.18 4.87
C ASP A 366 -15.06 -9.04 5.05
N ASN A 367 -15.17 -10.32 4.70
CA ASN A 367 -14.06 -11.23 4.70
C ASN A 367 -13.05 -10.86 3.59
N GLY A 368 -11.78 -10.70 3.94
CA GLY A 368 -10.68 -10.50 2.99
C GLY A 368 -10.73 -9.18 2.22
N ILE A 369 -11.28 -8.11 2.81
CA ILE A 369 -11.21 -6.79 2.22
C ILE A 369 -9.90 -6.10 2.61
N ASP A 370 -9.38 -5.31 1.69
CA ASP A 370 -8.31 -4.36 1.90
C ASP A 370 -8.70 -3.03 1.24
N GLY A 371 -8.48 -1.92 1.93
CA GLY A 371 -8.88 -0.63 1.42
C GLY A 371 -8.09 0.52 1.98
N SER A 372 -7.90 1.51 1.15
CA SER A 372 -7.21 2.73 1.50
C SER A 372 -7.72 3.91 0.67
N ILE A 373 -7.54 5.10 1.21
CA ILE A 373 -7.63 6.31 0.42
C ILE A 373 -6.23 6.64 -0.11
N ARG A 374 -6.12 6.83 -1.42
CA ARG A 374 -4.88 7.24 -2.06
C ARG A 374 -4.98 8.72 -2.38
N ILE A 375 -4.20 9.51 -1.68
CA ILE A 375 -4.27 10.95 -1.74
C ILE A 375 -2.98 11.48 -2.36
N ALA A 376 -3.12 12.23 -3.47
CA ALA A 376 -2.17 13.26 -3.84
C ALA A 376 -2.69 14.57 -3.25
N GLY A 377 -2.05 15.09 -2.21
CA GLY A 377 -2.40 16.40 -1.65
C GLY A 377 -3.58 16.45 -0.67
N GLY A 378 -4.10 15.32 -0.18
CA GLY A 378 -5.05 15.34 0.94
C GLY A 378 -6.50 15.75 0.64
N THR A 379 -6.88 15.82 -0.63
CA THR A 379 -8.22 16.29 -1.05
C THR A 379 -9.09 15.19 -1.67
N GLY A 380 -8.54 13.96 -1.80
CA GLY A 380 -9.24 12.84 -2.44
C GLY A 380 -10.55 12.45 -1.76
N ASP A 381 -11.56 12.16 -2.55
CA ASP A 381 -12.90 11.77 -2.14
C ASP A 381 -13.23 10.29 -2.43
N LEU A 382 -12.28 9.54 -2.99
CA LEU A 382 -12.46 8.15 -3.40
C LEU A 382 -11.67 7.18 -2.52
N VAL A 383 -12.38 6.33 -1.78
CA VAL A 383 -11.78 5.26 -0.99
C VAL A 383 -11.72 3.99 -1.84
N SER A 384 -10.51 3.60 -2.23
CA SER A 384 -10.29 2.36 -2.97
C SER A 384 -10.39 1.16 -2.04
N VAL A 385 -11.15 0.14 -2.45
CA VAL A 385 -11.30 -1.12 -1.72
C VAL A 385 -11.07 -2.28 -2.69
N SER A 386 -10.37 -3.30 -2.25
CA SER A 386 -10.16 -4.52 -3.03
C SER A 386 -10.54 -5.75 -2.21
N SER A 387 -10.96 -6.80 -2.92
CA SER A 387 -11.20 -8.11 -2.32
C SER A 387 -10.62 -9.20 -3.22
N TYR A 388 -9.95 -10.17 -2.60
CA TYR A 388 -9.41 -11.36 -3.26
C TYR A 388 -10.29 -12.58 -3.05
N GLU A 389 -11.41 -12.45 -2.34
CA GLU A 389 -12.36 -13.53 -2.07
C GLU A 389 -13.06 -14.02 -3.35
N HIS A 390 -13.26 -15.34 -3.45
CA HIS A 390 -13.71 -16.00 -4.69
C HIS A 390 -15.02 -15.47 -5.25
N ASP A 391 -16.00 -15.22 -4.39
CA ASP A 391 -17.35 -14.85 -4.83
C ASP A 391 -17.54 -13.35 -4.95
N GLN A 392 -16.71 -12.58 -4.23
CA GLN A 392 -16.79 -11.13 -4.17
C GLN A 392 -15.47 -10.46 -4.55
N GLY A 393 -14.56 -11.20 -5.18
CA GLY A 393 -13.30 -10.65 -5.67
C GLY A 393 -13.53 -9.49 -6.63
N GLY A 394 -12.65 -8.49 -6.56
CA GLY A 394 -12.70 -7.33 -7.43
C GLY A 394 -12.21 -6.06 -6.79
N SER A 395 -12.25 -5.01 -7.59
CA SER A 395 -11.96 -3.64 -7.16
C SER A 395 -13.28 -2.91 -6.90
N TYR A 396 -13.32 -2.15 -5.83
CA TYR A 396 -14.45 -1.37 -5.37
C TYR A 396 -14.00 0.05 -5.06
N VAL A 397 -14.96 0.96 -4.97
CA VAL A 397 -14.73 2.33 -4.51
C VAL A 397 -15.90 2.79 -3.64
N TYR A 398 -15.58 3.45 -2.55
CA TYR A 398 -16.55 4.25 -1.80
C TYR A 398 -16.28 5.72 -2.10
N ASP A 399 -17.26 6.39 -2.66
CA ASP A 399 -17.23 7.80 -3.02
C ASP A 399 -17.74 8.62 -1.83
N LEU A 400 -16.84 9.34 -1.16
CA LEU A 400 -17.14 10.15 0.03
C LEU A 400 -18.03 11.35 -0.29
N ALA A 401 -18.02 11.83 -1.53
CA ALA A 401 -18.82 12.99 -1.93
C ALA A 401 -20.29 12.63 -2.15
N THR A 402 -20.58 11.39 -2.57
CA THR A 402 -21.93 10.96 -2.93
C THR A 402 -22.45 9.82 -2.06
N ASP A 403 -21.67 9.32 -1.11
CA ASP A 403 -21.95 8.15 -0.27
C ASP A 403 -22.30 6.89 -1.08
N ARG A 404 -21.74 6.75 -2.30
CA ARG A 404 -21.98 5.58 -3.15
C ARG A 404 -20.89 4.54 -2.95
N PHE A 405 -21.32 3.28 -2.79
CA PHE A 405 -20.44 2.14 -2.79
C PHE A 405 -20.58 1.37 -4.11
N LEU A 406 -19.52 1.33 -4.90
CA LEU A 406 -19.54 0.82 -6.27
C LEU A 406 -18.52 -0.30 -6.45
N ARG A 407 -18.92 -1.35 -7.20
CA ARG A 407 -18.03 -2.40 -7.67
C ARG A 407 -17.53 -2.08 -9.07
N LEU A 408 -16.22 -1.93 -9.25
CA LEU A 408 -15.59 -1.55 -10.51
C LEU A 408 -15.25 -2.74 -11.39
N SER A 409 -14.79 -3.85 -10.76
CA SER A 409 -14.40 -5.06 -11.46
C SER A 409 -14.80 -6.31 -10.69
N THR A 410 -14.77 -7.46 -11.37
CA THR A 410 -15.06 -8.78 -10.77
C THR A 410 -13.79 -9.55 -10.42
N THR A 411 -12.63 -9.00 -10.74
CA THR A 411 -11.33 -9.55 -10.40
C THR A 411 -10.41 -8.40 -10.03
N VAL A 412 -9.41 -8.69 -9.21
CA VAL A 412 -8.33 -7.78 -8.90
C VAL A 412 -7.02 -8.42 -9.35
N SER A 413 -6.09 -7.62 -9.85
CA SER A 413 -4.76 -8.12 -10.15
C SER A 413 -4.02 -8.46 -8.86
N GLN A 414 -3.21 -9.49 -8.89
CA GLN A 414 -2.26 -9.76 -7.80
C GLN A 414 -1.15 -8.68 -7.71
N TRP A 415 -1.05 -7.84 -8.71
CA TRP A 415 -0.17 -6.69 -8.79
C TRP A 415 -0.99 -5.45 -8.45
N ALA A 416 -1.07 -5.06 -7.18
CA ALA A 416 -1.70 -3.82 -6.78
C ALA A 416 -0.88 -2.64 -7.33
N LEU A 417 -1.21 -2.23 -8.54
CA LEU A 417 -0.56 -1.15 -9.25
C LEU A 417 -1.32 0.15 -9.02
N GLY A 418 -0.59 1.26 -8.93
CA GLY A 418 -1.16 2.58 -8.82
C GLY A 418 -0.32 3.48 -7.92
N GLY A 419 -0.45 4.76 -8.13
CA GLY A 419 0.19 5.84 -7.39
C GLY A 419 -0.82 6.93 -7.09
N PRO A 420 -0.35 8.15 -6.75
CA PRO A 420 -1.22 9.29 -6.55
C PRO A 420 -2.10 9.55 -7.77
N THR A 421 -3.33 10.00 -7.53
CA THR A 421 -4.28 10.45 -8.56
C THR A 421 -4.93 11.76 -8.12
N PRO A 422 -5.29 12.66 -9.05
CA PRO A 422 -6.07 13.85 -8.74
C PRO A 422 -7.45 13.51 -8.19
N ASP A 423 -8.09 14.49 -7.56
CA ASP A 423 -9.44 14.35 -7.03
C ASP A 423 -10.45 13.86 -8.06
N GLY A 424 -11.38 13.04 -7.59
CA GLY A 424 -12.40 12.43 -8.43
C GLY A 424 -11.85 11.44 -9.47
N GLN A 425 -10.56 11.11 -9.45
CA GLN A 425 -9.96 10.13 -10.32
C GLN A 425 -9.44 8.92 -9.53
N LEU A 426 -9.54 7.75 -10.12
CA LEU A 426 -9.05 6.51 -9.54
C LEU A 426 -8.34 5.66 -10.60
N LEU A 427 -7.22 5.08 -10.20
CA LEU A 427 -6.59 3.96 -10.91
C LEU A 427 -7.04 2.66 -10.24
N TRP A 428 -7.58 1.74 -11.04
CA TRP A 428 -7.85 0.38 -10.57
C TRP A 428 -7.39 -0.63 -11.61
N ASP A 429 -7.36 -1.88 -11.23
CA ASP A 429 -6.94 -2.94 -12.12
C ASP A 429 -7.89 -4.14 -12.09
N THR A 430 -7.78 -4.96 -13.13
CA THR A 430 -8.41 -6.26 -13.22
C THR A 430 -7.40 -7.27 -13.77
N SER A 431 -7.47 -8.50 -13.29
CA SER A 431 -6.50 -9.52 -13.73
C SER A 431 -6.79 -10.01 -15.14
N THR A 432 -5.73 -10.30 -15.88
CA THR A 432 -5.76 -10.88 -17.23
C THR A 432 -4.92 -12.15 -17.29
N ASN A 433 -5.06 -12.89 -18.39
CA ASN A 433 -4.20 -14.02 -18.73
C ASN A 433 -3.93 -14.98 -17.55
N HIS A 434 -4.98 -15.52 -16.96
CA HIS A 434 -4.90 -16.42 -15.81
C HIS A 434 -4.11 -15.83 -14.61
N ARG A 435 -4.27 -14.54 -14.37
CA ARG A 435 -3.63 -13.75 -13.29
C ARG A 435 -2.14 -13.45 -13.52
N ARG A 436 -1.61 -13.62 -14.72
CA ARG A 436 -0.22 -13.27 -15.06
C ARG A 436 -0.03 -11.82 -15.46
N GLY A 437 -1.12 -11.13 -15.76
CA GLY A 437 -1.11 -9.75 -16.17
C GLY A 437 -2.27 -8.96 -15.58
N ALA A 438 -2.32 -7.69 -15.92
CA ALA A 438 -3.36 -6.78 -15.50
C ALA A 438 -3.82 -5.88 -16.65
N THR A 439 -5.07 -5.52 -16.65
CA THR A 439 -5.58 -4.32 -17.30
C THR A 439 -5.77 -3.26 -16.24
N GLN A 440 -5.08 -2.15 -16.39
CA GLN A 440 -5.25 -0.96 -15.59
C GLN A 440 -6.21 -0.01 -16.27
N LEU A 441 -7.05 0.62 -15.48
CA LEU A 441 -8.04 1.59 -15.92
C LEU A 441 -7.88 2.86 -15.09
N LEU A 442 -7.91 4.00 -15.75
CA LEU A 442 -8.03 5.31 -15.12
C LEU A 442 -9.42 5.85 -15.41
N GLY A 443 -10.19 6.10 -14.37
CA GLY A 443 -11.53 6.69 -14.49
C GLY A 443 -11.66 7.98 -13.70
N ARG A 444 -12.50 8.88 -14.23
CA ARG A 444 -13.03 10.04 -13.51
C ARG A 444 -14.43 9.72 -13.04
N PHE A 445 -14.69 9.84 -11.75
CA PHE A 445 -16.01 9.58 -11.18
C PHE A 445 -16.94 10.77 -11.41
N LEU A 446 -18.20 10.46 -11.65
CA LEU A 446 -19.23 11.44 -11.96
C LEU A 446 -20.09 11.68 -10.69
N PRO A 447 -20.44 12.94 -10.41
CA PRO A 447 -21.21 13.32 -9.22
C PRO A 447 -22.61 12.73 -9.19
#